data_2ea46d8b4d74489cd1afd9ce78088a74
#
_entry.id   2ea46d8b4d74489cd1afd9ce78088a74
#
_cell.length_a   1.000
_cell.length_b   1.000
_cell.length_c   1.000
_cell.angle_alpha   90.00
_cell.angle_beta   90.00
_cell.angle_gamma   90.00
#
_symmetry.space_group_name_H-M   'P 1'
#
loop_
_entity.id
_entity.type
_entity.pdbx_description
1 polymer ?
#
loop_
_entity_poly.entity_id
_entity_poly.type
_entity_poly.pdbx_seq_one_letter_code
_entity_poly.pdbx_strand_id
1 'polypeptide(L)'
;MDLDYHNSSGPHAGKVQEHNMLSSSYRRAATINLSFKFPFYGHPVENITIATGGFLYTGDYVHSWLAATQYIAPLMANFDTSSTHNAKIRYLDDGEKLIVEWKDVYLQDKSVKTRDGPFTFQVILFQNGNITFAYQTIPIDINIITVEYDTKKVLEKV
;
A
#
# COMPACT_ATOMS: atom_id res chain seq x y z
N MET A 1 0.52 -10.78 -8.80
CA MET A 1 -0.66 -11.66 -9.00
C MET A 1 -1.73 -10.80 -9.66
N ASP A 2 -2.37 -11.29 -10.71
CA ASP A 2 -3.35 -10.49 -11.46
C ASP A 2 -4.70 -10.52 -10.76
N LEU A 3 -5.11 -9.42 -10.14
CA LEU A 3 -6.41 -9.31 -9.46
C LEU A 3 -7.59 -9.31 -10.44
N ASP A 4 -7.36 -8.96 -11.71
CA ASP A 4 -8.42 -9.01 -12.73
C ASP A 4 -8.78 -10.46 -13.09
N TYR A 5 -7.83 -11.41 -12.90
CA TYR A 5 -8.06 -12.84 -13.12
C TYR A 5 -8.84 -13.52 -11.97
N HIS A 6 -8.75 -13.00 -10.75
CA HIS A 6 -9.42 -13.57 -9.57
C HIS A 6 -10.93 -13.27 -9.49
N ASN A 7 -11.47 -12.45 -10.38
CA ASN A 7 -12.92 -12.19 -10.45
C ASN A 7 -13.72 -13.34 -11.11
N SER A 8 -13.07 -14.39 -11.62
CA SER A 8 -13.73 -15.49 -12.33
C SER A 8 -13.52 -16.83 -11.64
N SER A 9 -14.61 -17.29 -10.95
CA SER A 9 -14.99 -18.70 -10.74
C SER A 9 -13.98 -19.64 -10.09
N GLY A 10 -13.96 -19.68 -8.76
CA GLY A 10 -13.44 -20.79 -7.96
C GLY A 10 -14.10 -20.80 -6.58
N PRO A 11 -14.19 -21.94 -5.87
CA PRO A 11 -14.85 -22.05 -4.57
C PRO A 11 -14.20 -21.23 -3.42
N HIS A 12 -13.07 -20.58 -3.69
CA HIS A 12 -12.35 -19.67 -2.81
C HIS A 12 -12.10 -18.29 -3.48
N ALA A 13 -12.90 -17.93 -4.47
CA ALA A 13 -12.81 -16.63 -5.12
C ALA A 13 -13.26 -15.54 -4.15
N GLY A 14 -12.34 -15.06 -3.34
CA GLY A 14 -12.50 -13.80 -2.64
C GLY A 14 -12.83 -12.73 -3.68
N LYS A 15 -13.91 -12.00 -3.49
CA LYS A 15 -14.28 -10.95 -4.42
C LYS A 15 -13.30 -9.80 -4.28
N VAL A 16 -12.60 -9.43 -5.35
CA VAL A 16 -11.76 -8.23 -5.37
C VAL A 16 -12.64 -7.02 -5.04
N GLN A 17 -12.22 -6.25 -4.05
CA GLN A 17 -12.90 -5.05 -3.60
C GLN A 17 -12.09 -3.82 -3.99
N GLU A 18 -12.75 -2.85 -4.62
CA GLU A 18 -12.21 -1.51 -4.79
C GLU A 18 -12.58 -0.66 -3.56
N HIS A 19 -11.59 -0.04 -2.95
CA HIS A 19 -11.84 0.86 -1.84
C HIS A 19 -12.15 2.26 -2.36
N ASN A 20 -13.43 2.58 -2.50
CA ASN A 20 -13.90 3.81 -3.15
C ASN A 20 -13.26 5.10 -2.59
N MET A 21 -13.18 5.23 -1.26
CA MET A 21 -12.58 6.41 -0.64
C MET A 21 -11.08 6.53 -0.96
N LEU A 22 -10.33 5.43 -0.91
CA LEU A 22 -8.89 5.45 -1.18
C LEU A 22 -8.57 5.61 -2.67
N SER A 23 -9.46 5.13 -3.55
CA SER A 23 -9.30 5.21 -5.00
C SER A 23 -9.56 6.61 -5.60
N SER A 24 -9.93 7.59 -4.76
CA SER A 24 -10.20 8.97 -5.18
C SER A 24 -9.69 9.98 -4.17
N SER A 25 -8.55 9.72 -3.56
CA SER A 25 -8.06 10.50 -2.42
C SER A 25 -6.56 10.75 -2.47
N TYR A 26 -6.18 11.76 -1.70
CA TYR A 26 -4.79 12.09 -1.43
C TYR A 26 -4.56 12.11 0.08
N ARG A 27 -3.46 11.50 0.54
CA ARG A 27 -3.09 11.38 1.97
C ARG A 27 -4.23 10.83 2.83
N ARG A 28 -4.84 9.74 2.40
CA ARG A 28 -5.89 9.03 3.14
C ARG A 28 -5.44 7.62 3.50
N ALA A 29 -6.05 7.12 4.55
CA ALA A 29 -5.88 5.75 5.00
C ALA A 29 -7.23 5.19 5.47
N ALA A 30 -7.41 3.88 5.32
CA ALA A 30 -8.60 3.17 5.75
C ALA A 30 -8.21 1.82 6.35
N THR A 31 -8.86 1.45 7.45
CA THR A 31 -8.64 0.19 8.13
C THR A 31 -9.65 -0.86 7.64
N ILE A 32 -9.16 -2.03 7.32
CA ILE A 32 -9.93 -3.22 6.99
C ILE A 32 -9.68 -4.32 8.03
N ASN A 33 -10.70 -5.12 8.33
CA ASN A 33 -10.54 -6.31 9.14
C ASN A 33 -10.07 -7.47 8.27
N LEU A 34 -9.11 -8.24 8.77
CA LEU A 34 -8.66 -9.46 8.14
C LEU A 34 -9.59 -10.63 8.50
N SER A 35 -9.80 -11.53 7.54
CA SER A 35 -10.52 -12.79 7.79
C SER A 35 -9.63 -13.85 8.48
N PHE A 36 -8.34 -13.57 8.66
CA PHE A 36 -7.36 -14.40 9.34
C PHE A 36 -6.47 -13.57 10.27
N LYS A 37 -5.73 -14.23 11.15
CA LYS A 37 -4.71 -13.57 11.99
C LYS A 37 -3.37 -13.57 11.26
N PHE A 38 -2.86 -12.38 10.99
CA PHE A 38 -1.54 -12.22 10.36
C PHE A 38 -0.47 -12.08 11.45
N PRO A 39 0.51 -13.01 11.55
CA PRO A 39 1.58 -12.91 12.55
C PRO A 39 2.62 -11.89 12.09
N PHE A 40 2.75 -10.81 12.84
CA PHE A 40 3.71 -9.74 12.55
C PHE A 40 4.52 -9.40 13.81
N TYR A 41 5.84 -9.62 13.75
CA TYR A 41 6.76 -9.47 14.91
C TYR A 41 6.24 -10.18 16.18
N GLY A 42 5.73 -11.40 16.04
CA GLY A 42 5.21 -12.21 17.16
C GLY A 42 3.83 -11.80 17.69
N HIS A 43 3.15 -10.84 17.07
CA HIS A 43 1.82 -10.41 17.42
C HIS A 43 0.81 -10.78 16.34
N PRO A 44 -0.38 -11.32 16.71
CA PRO A 44 -1.45 -11.56 15.76
C PRO A 44 -2.13 -10.24 15.39
N VAL A 45 -2.05 -9.88 14.11
CA VAL A 45 -2.71 -8.69 13.55
C VAL A 45 -4.06 -9.11 12.97
N GLU A 46 -5.15 -8.47 13.40
CA GLU A 46 -6.52 -8.76 12.98
C GLU A 46 -7.11 -7.68 12.07
N ASN A 47 -6.45 -6.54 11.96
CA ASN A 47 -6.82 -5.45 11.06
C ASN A 47 -5.58 -4.79 10.46
N ILE A 48 -5.75 -4.21 9.28
CA ILE A 48 -4.70 -3.54 8.53
C ILE A 48 -5.22 -2.19 8.04
N THR A 49 -4.42 -1.16 8.21
CA THR A 49 -4.71 0.15 7.64
C THR A 49 -3.97 0.31 6.32
N ILE A 50 -4.70 0.51 5.24
CA ILE A 50 -4.18 0.73 3.89
C ILE A 50 -4.07 2.24 3.68
N ALA A 51 -2.90 2.72 3.28
CA ALA A 51 -2.68 4.14 2.99
C ALA A 51 -2.50 4.39 1.49
N THR A 52 -3.03 5.52 1.00
CA THR A 52 -2.82 5.96 -0.39
C THR A 52 -1.35 6.09 -0.75
N GLY A 53 -0.50 6.38 0.22
CA GLY A 53 0.95 6.54 0.07
C GLY A 53 1.75 5.26 -0.16
N GLY A 54 1.12 4.13 -0.49
CA GLY A 54 1.80 2.90 -0.90
C GLY A 54 2.35 2.07 0.25
N PHE A 55 1.69 2.07 1.40
CA PHE A 55 2.08 1.27 2.57
C PHE A 55 0.86 0.78 3.35
N LEU A 56 1.11 -0.21 4.18
CA LEU A 56 0.18 -0.72 5.19
C LEU A 56 0.69 -0.34 6.57
N TYR A 57 -0.25 -0.14 7.50
CA TYR A 57 0.03 0.07 8.91
C TYR A 57 -0.65 -1.00 9.75
N THR A 58 0.11 -1.60 10.69
CA THR A 58 -0.35 -2.76 11.49
C THR A 58 -0.66 -2.40 12.93
N GLY A 59 -0.43 -1.15 13.36
CA GLY A 59 -0.48 -0.76 14.76
C GLY A 59 -1.83 -0.28 15.20
N ASP A 60 -2.37 -0.87 16.26
CA ASP A 60 -3.49 -0.33 17.04
C ASP A 60 -3.02 0.67 18.13
N TYR A 61 -1.74 0.61 18.47
CA TYR A 61 -1.16 1.45 19.54
C TYR A 61 -0.01 2.29 18.99
N VAL A 62 -0.21 3.59 19.04
CA VAL A 62 0.83 4.58 18.68
C VAL A 62 1.87 4.63 19.81
N HIS A 63 2.76 3.68 19.84
CA HIS A 63 4.04 3.88 20.53
C HIS A 63 4.94 4.63 19.55
N SER A 64 5.10 5.93 19.75
CA SER A 64 5.81 6.83 18.83
C SER A 64 7.26 6.39 18.54
N TRP A 65 7.89 5.63 19.40
CA TRP A 65 9.24 5.10 19.24
C TRP A 65 9.29 3.75 18.50
N LEU A 66 8.15 3.02 18.38
CA LEU A 66 8.02 1.76 17.64
C LEU A 66 7.38 1.92 16.26
N ALA A 67 7.07 3.15 15.84
CA ALA A 67 6.36 3.41 14.59
C ALA A 67 7.03 2.74 13.37
N ALA A 68 8.36 2.71 13.33
CA ALA A 68 9.11 2.09 12.23
C ALA A 68 8.87 0.57 12.09
N THR A 69 8.45 -0.12 13.15
CA THR A 69 8.18 -1.57 13.14
C THR A 69 6.73 -1.92 12.80
N GLN A 70 5.90 -0.93 12.52
CA GLN A 70 4.46 -1.10 12.28
C GLN A 70 4.08 -0.88 10.81
N TYR A 71 5.05 -0.60 9.95
CA TYR A 71 4.83 -0.38 8.53
C TYR A 71 5.24 -1.58 7.69
N ILE A 72 4.43 -1.89 6.69
CA ILE A 72 4.75 -2.79 5.57
C ILE A 72 4.65 -1.93 4.31
N ALA A 73 5.79 -1.57 3.75
CA ALA A 73 5.87 -0.56 2.71
C ALA A 73 6.51 -1.11 1.42
N PRO A 74 5.71 -1.63 0.48
CA PRO A 74 6.24 -2.06 -0.81
C PRO A 74 6.86 -0.91 -1.59
N LEU A 75 6.21 0.26 -1.57
CA LEU A 75 6.72 1.48 -2.20
C LEU A 75 6.05 2.70 -1.56
N MET A 76 6.66 3.21 -0.49
CA MET A 76 6.13 4.39 0.20
C MET A 76 6.55 5.66 -0.53
N ALA A 77 5.58 6.40 -1.06
CA ALA A 77 5.79 7.66 -1.73
C ALA A 77 4.53 8.56 -1.65
N ASN A 78 4.64 9.77 -2.17
CA ASN A 78 3.54 10.73 -2.16
C ASN A 78 2.56 10.48 -3.30
N PHE A 79 1.89 9.31 -3.28
CA PHE A 79 0.91 8.94 -4.29
C PHE A 79 -0.42 9.67 -4.10
N ASP A 80 -1.02 10.05 -5.22
CA ASP A 80 -2.32 10.67 -5.32
C ASP A 80 -3.24 9.84 -6.22
N THR A 81 -4.30 9.32 -5.67
CA THR A 81 -5.32 8.54 -6.42
C THR A 81 -6.48 9.41 -6.92
N SER A 82 -6.52 10.68 -6.53
CA SER A 82 -7.57 11.62 -6.98
C SER A 82 -7.26 12.25 -8.35
N SER A 83 -6.01 12.15 -8.80
CA SER A 83 -5.54 12.82 -10.02
C SER A 83 -6.06 12.20 -11.32
N THR A 84 -6.47 10.94 -11.29
CA THR A 84 -7.00 10.21 -12.44
C THR A 84 -8.12 9.25 -12.05
N HIS A 85 -9.08 9.02 -12.95
CA HIS A 85 -10.15 8.03 -12.73
C HIS A 85 -9.66 6.57 -12.81
N ASN A 86 -8.45 6.34 -13.33
CA ASN A 86 -7.89 5.00 -13.47
C ASN A 86 -7.15 4.54 -12.22
N ALA A 87 -6.72 5.48 -11.37
CA ALA A 87 -6.04 5.16 -10.12
C ALA A 87 -6.99 4.44 -9.16
N LYS A 88 -6.61 3.24 -8.75
CA LYS A 88 -7.44 2.38 -7.89
C LYS A 88 -6.61 1.81 -6.75
N ILE A 89 -7.22 1.74 -5.57
CA ILE A 89 -6.73 0.89 -4.48
C ILE A 89 -7.71 -0.26 -4.32
N ARG A 90 -7.22 -1.45 -4.57
CA ARG A 90 -8.00 -2.68 -4.54
C ARG A 90 -7.41 -3.65 -3.53
N TYR A 91 -8.24 -4.50 -2.98
CA TYR A 91 -7.77 -5.58 -2.12
C TYR A 91 -8.61 -6.85 -2.28
N LEU A 92 -8.01 -7.96 -1.93
CA LEU A 92 -8.63 -9.28 -1.88
C LEU A 92 -8.18 -9.97 -0.61
N ASP A 93 -9.12 -10.36 0.21
CA ASP A 93 -8.92 -11.24 1.37
C ASP A 93 -9.67 -12.55 1.09
N ASP A 94 -8.94 -13.66 0.97
CA ASP A 94 -9.50 -14.99 0.71
C ASP A 94 -9.43 -15.94 1.92
N GLY A 95 -9.03 -15.43 3.08
CA GLY A 95 -8.88 -16.20 4.32
C GLY A 95 -7.52 -16.84 4.54
N GLU A 96 -6.71 -16.98 3.49
CA GLU A 96 -5.33 -17.50 3.54
C GLU A 96 -4.30 -16.40 3.29
N LYS A 97 -4.70 -15.37 2.55
CA LYS A 97 -3.87 -14.21 2.24
C LYS A 97 -4.70 -12.95 2.03
N LEU A 98 -4.09 -11.81 2.29
CA LEU A 98 -4.54 -10.51 1.86
C LEU A 98 -3.63 -10.03 0.72
N ILE A 99 -4.23 -9.60 -0.39
CA ILE A 99 -3.53 -8.88 -1.46
C ILE A 99 -4.04 -7.45 -1.43
N VAL A 100 -3.14 -6.47 -1.40
CA VAL A 100 -3.48 -5.05 -1.58
C VAL A 100 -2.72 -4.53 -2.79
N GLU A 101 -3.43 -3.88 -3.69
CA GLU A 101 -2.89 -3.34 -4.93
C GLU A 101 -3.12 -1.85 -5.03
N TRP A 102 -2.05 -1.13 -5.33
CA TRP A 102 -2.08 0.25 -5.83
C TRP A 102 -1.96 0.17 -7.34
N LYS A 103 -3.08 0.38 -8.04
CA LYS A 103 -3.16 0.28 -9.51
C LYS A 103 -3.22 1.67 -10.13
N ASP A 104 -2.35 1.89 -11.11
CA ASP A 104 -2.28 3.13 -11.90
C ASP A 104 -2.21 4.41 -11.05
N VAL A 105 -1.46 4.35 -9.95
CA VAL A 105 -1.29 5.49 -9.05
C VAL A 105 -0.15 6.40 -9.51
N TYR A 106 -0.29 7.71 -9.31
CA TYR A 106 0.67 8.71 -9.73
C TYR A 106 1.30 9.43 -8.54
N LEU A 107 2.55 9.84 -8.67
CA LEU A 107 3.18 10.75 -7.72
C LEU A 107 2.60 12.15 -7.85
N GLN A 108 2.29 12.79 -6.72
CA GLN A 108 1.80 14.16 -6.71
C GLN A 108 2.90 15.19 -6.99
N ASP A 109 4.16 14.82 -6.80
CA ASP A 109 5.27 15.74 -6.94
C ASP A 109 5.37 16.25 -8.40
N LYS A 110 5.18 17.56 -8.55
CA LYS A 110 5.20 18.25 -9.85
C LYS A 110 6.62 18.63 -10.30
N SER A 111 7.60 18.56 -9.40
CA SER A 111 8.96 19.03 -9.62
C SER A 111 9.85 18.02 -10.34
N VAL A 112 9.52 16.75 -10.24
CA VAL A 112 10.21 15.70 -10.99
C VAL A 112 9.45 15.46 -12.29
N LYS A 113 10.13 15.19 -13.37
CA LYS A 113 9.56 14.80 -14.68
C LYS A 113 8.80 13.45 -14.59
N THR A 114 8.16 13.20 -13.46
CA THR A 114 7.47 11.97 -13.04
C THR A 114 6.09 11.80 -13.68
N ARG A 115 5.76 12.60 -14.69
CA ARG A 115 4.54 12.40 -15.50
C ARG A 115 4.66 11.23 -16.47
N ASP A 116 5.73 10.45 -16.38
CA ASP A 116 6.04 9.44 -17.40
C ASP A 116 5.25 8.15 -17.27
N GLY A 117 4.28 8.06 -16.34
CA GLY A 117 3.38 6.94 -16.28
C GLY A 117 2.89 6.59 -14.87
N PRO A 118 1.90 5.70 -14.79
CA PRO A 118 1.37 5.19 -13.52
C PRO A 118 2.29 4.14 -12.91
N PHE A 119 2.22 4.04 -11.59
CA PHE A 119 2.79 2.93 -10.82
C PHE A 119 1.71 1.89 -10.56
N THR A 120 2.07 0.61 -10.69
CA THR A 120 1.22 -0.50 -10.26
C THR A 120 2.06 -1.50 -9.49
N PHE A 121 1.70 -1.71 -8.24
CA PHE A 121 2.41 -2.63 -7.34
C PHE A 121 1.47 -3.21 -6.29
N GLN A 122 1.90 -4.28 -5.64
CA GLN A 122 1.12 -5.04 -4.67
C GLN A 122 1.95 -5.40 -3.45
N VAL A 123 1.25 -5.61 -2.33
CA VAL A 123 1.73 -6.37 -1.19
C VAL A 123 0.81 -7.56 -0.94
N ILE A 124 1.39 -8.70 -0.60
CA ILE A 124 0.67 -9.92 -0.28
C ILE A 124 1.10 -10.35 1.12
N LEU A 125 0.13 -10.43 2.03
CA LEU A 125 0.30 -10.94 3.39
C LEU A 125 -0.29 -12.33 3.47
N PHE A 126 0.51 -13.33 3.81
CA PHE A 126 0.06 -14.72 3.95
C PHE A 126 -0.22 -15.05 5.41
N GLN A 127 -1.19 -15.91 5.67
CA GLN A 127 -1.55 -16.38 7.01
C GLN A 127 -0.37 -16.96 7.79
N ASN A 128 0.63 -17.50 7.10
CA ASN A 128 1.87 -18.03 7.71
C ASN A 128 2.89 -16.95 8.10
N GLY A 129 2.60 -15.66 7.88
CA GLY A 129 3.46 -14.53 8.19
C GLY A 129 4.39 -14.09 7.04
N ASN A 130 4.40 -14.80 5.92
CA ASN A 130 5.19 -14.39 4.75
C ASN A 130 4.61 -13.10 4.15
N ILE A 131 5.51 -12.24 3.67
CA ILE A 131 5.17 -10.99 2.98
C ILE A 131 5.84 -11.03 1.62
N THR A 132 5.08 -10.73 0.57
CA THR A 132 5.60 -10.60 -0.79
C THR A 132 5.27 -9.22 -1.35
N PHE A 133 6.26 -8.58 -1.94
CA PHE A 133 6.07 -7.37 -2.74
C PHE A 133 6.13 -7.74 -4.23
N ALA A 134 5.17 -7.27 -5.01
CA ALA A 134 5.13 -7.48 -6.45
C ALA A 134 5.01 -6.14 -7.17
N TYR A 135 5.86 -5.93 -8.17
CA TYR A 135 5.91 -4.69 -8.95
C TYR A 135 5.59 -5.01 -10.40
N GLN A 136 4.49 -4.45 -10.91
CA GLN A 136 4.06 -4.64 -12.29
C GLN A 136 4.57 -3.52 -13.18
N THR A 137 4.40 -2.27 -12.74
CA THR A 137 4.79 -1.09 -13.50
C THR A 137 5.48 -0.09 -12.58
N ILE A 138 6.73 0.19 -12.88
CA ILE A 138 7.52 1.24 -12.23
C ILE A 138 8.07 2.12 -13.35
N PRO A 139 7.43 3.27 -13.65
CA PRO A 139 7.70 4.06 -14.86
C PRO A 139 9.01 4.83 -14.81
N ILE A 140 9.64 4.93 -13.63
CA ILE A 140 10.88 5.68 -13.42
C ILE A 140 11.89 4.87 -12.63
N ASP A 141 13.18 5.20 -12.78
CA ASP A 141 14.22 4.62 -11.93
C ASP A 141 13.98 5.06 -10.47
N ILE A 142 13.86 4.07 -9.57
CA ILE A 142 13.63 4.31 -8.14
C ILE A 142 14.73 5.19 -7.53
N ASN A 143 15.95 5.15 -8.06
CA ASN A 143 17.05 6.01 -7.62
C ASN A 143 16.81 7.50 -7.90
N ILE A 144 15.85 7.84 -8.77
CA ILE A 144 15.47 9.22 -9.10
C ILE A 144 14.36 9.71 -8.17
N ILE A 145 13.65 8.79 -7.49
CA ILE A 145 12.74 9.14 -6.40
C ILE A 145 13.60 9.55 -5.20
N THR A 146 14.23 10.69 -5.30
CA THR A 146 14.79 11.34 -4.13
C THR A 146 13.62 11.75 -3.26
N VAL A 147 13.45 11.03 -2.16
CA VAL A 147 12.79 11.63 -1.01
C VAL A 147 13.69 12.80 -0.64
N GLU A 148 13.34 14.01 -1.04
CA GLU A 148 13.89 15.21 -0.44
C GLU A 148 13.44 15.20 1.02
N TYR A 149 14.18 14.45 1.84
CA TYR A 149 14.26 14.76 3.24
C TYR A 149 14.95 16.12 3.28
N ASP A 150 14.19 17.13 3.59
CA ASP A 150 14.75 18.43 3.98
C ASP A 150 15.56 18.21 5.27
N THR A 151 16.81 17.79 5.07
CA THR A 151 17.78 17.52 6.13
C THR A 151 18.02 18.75 7.02
N LYS A 152 17.63 19.94 6.55
CA LYS A 152 17.68 21.16 7.35
C LYS A 152 16.63 21.20 8.45
N LYS A 153 15.42 20.65 8.23
CA LYS A 153 14.39 20.63 9.28
C LYS A 153 14.59 19.58 10.36
N VAL A 154 15.38 18.54 10.09
CA VAL A 154 15.67 17.49 11.09
C VAL A 154 16.75 17.94 12.05
N LEU A 155 17.71 18.78 11.63
CA LEU A 155 18.81 19.26 12.48
C LEU A 155 18.43 20.46 13.37
N GLU A 156 17.31 21.14 13.13
CA GLU A 156 16.82 22.24 13.99
C GLU A 156 15.94 21.78 15.16
N LYS A 157 15.71 20.49 15.33
CA LYS A 157 14.90 19.90 16.42
C LYS A 157 15.68 18.92 17.32
N VAL A 158 16.99 18.96 17.30
CA VAL A 158 17.83 18.22 18.25
C VAL A 158 18.43 19.18 19.28
#